data_669c988cdc8546c8e26546ba8535c63e
#
_entry.id   669c988cdc8546c8e26546ba8535c63e
#
_cell.length_a   1.000
_cell.length_b   1.000
_cell.length_c   1.000
_cell.angle_alpha   90.00
_cell.angle_beta   90.00
_cell.angle_gamma   90.00
#
_symmetry.space_group_name_H-M   'P 1'
#
loop_
_entity.id
_entity.type
_entity.pdbx_description
1 polymer ?
#
loop_
_entity_poly.entity_id
_entity_poly.type
_entity_poly.pdbx_seq_one_letter_code
_entity_poly.pdbx_strand_id
1 'polypeptide(L)'
;KDHWSIAMPQEMPPIDKGDIVIYGSFYCINPKIRDFSRRFLETAHKQGAFLYYDINFRASHKEDIPNIMENITENMRLASVVRGSNEDFEILYGAKTCDEAYNIVKEYCPYFIYTNADKPIELRTPHLQASFPVKQVDTVSTIGAGDNFNAGFCYAIYKEGVASLETIKKEEELAAFSRFVASGQKFSSVVCQSLDNYVPKDFRP
;
A
#
# COMPACT_ATOMS: atom_id res chain seq x y z
N LYS A 1 -19.71 18.97 -5.11
CA LYS A 1 -18.77 19.13 -6.25
C LYS A 1 -18.44 17.74 -6.74
N ASP A 2 -18.78 17.46 -8.00
CA ASP A 2 -18.51 16.17 -8.64
C ASP A 2 -17.00 15.98 -8.80
N HIS A 3 -16.36 15.33 -7.84
CA HIS A 3 -14.96 14.88 -7.92
C HIS A 3 -14.78 13.71 -8.91
N TRP A 4 -15.80 13.40 -9.73
CA TRP A 4 -15.94 12.18 -10.51
C TRP A 4 -15.65 12.34 -12.00
N SER A 5 -15.32 13.54 -12.47
CA SER A 5 -14.93 13.75 -13.87
C SER A 5 -13.42 13.53 -14.03
N ILE A 6 -13.00 12.26 -13.96
CA ILE A 6 -11.63 11.90 -14.35
C ILE A 6 -11.64 11.72 -15.86
N ALA A 7 -10.81 12.51 -16.53
CA ALA A 7 -10.52 12.28 -17.94
C ALA A 7 -9.72 10.97 -18.05
N MET A 8 -10.31 9.97 -18.70
CA MET A 8 -9.60 8.71 -18.95
C MET A 8 -8.54 8.93 -20.02
N PRO A 9 -7.32 8.41 -19.86
CA PRO A 9 -6.33 8.43 -20.92
C PRO A 9 -6.86 7.64 -22.12
N GLN A 10 -6.55 8.11 -23.32
CA GLN A 10 -6.96 7.43 -24.56
C GLN A 10 -6.20 6.12 -24.76
N GLU A 11 -4.96 6.07 -24.29
CA GLU A 11 -4.09 4.90 -24.38
C GLU A 11 -3.61 4.48 -22.99
N MET A 12 -3.41 3.18 -22.79
CA MET A 12 -2.76 2.66 -21.60
C MET A 12 -1.29 3.08 -21.60
N PRO A 13 -0.75 3.57 -20.48
CA PRO A 13 0.69 3.81 -20.39
C PRO A 13 1.45 2.50 -20.56
N PRO A 14 2.62 2.51 -21.21
CA PRO A 14 3.48 1.34 -21.27
C PRO A 14 3.91 0.94 -19.86
N ILE A 15 3.98 -0.35 -19.61
CA ILE A 15 4.43 -0.94 -18.35
C ILE A 15 5.38 -2.08 -18.68
N ASP A 16 6.53 -2.07 -18.02
CA ASP A 16 7.56 -3.08 -18.17
C ASP A 16 7.83 -3.84 -16.87
N LYS A 17 8.51 -4.96 -16.99
CA LYS A 17 8.99 -5.71 -15.84
C LYS A 17 9.98 -4.85 -15.04
N GLY A 18 9.72 -4.74 -13.74
CA GLY A 18 10.52 -3.90 -12.83
C GLY A 18 9.93 -2.53 -12.58
N ASP A 19 8.87 -2.15 -13.29
CA ASP A 19 8.08 -0.98 -12.91
C ASP A 19 7.38 -1.22 -11.59
N ILE A 20 7.14 -0.14 -10.85
CA ILE A 20 6.38 -0.17 -9.60
C ILE A 20 5.10 0.62 -9.78
N VAL A 21 3.97 -0.04 -9.56
CA VAL A 21 2.64 0.58 -9.60
C VAL A 21 2.11 0.67 -8.17
N ILE A 22 1.97 1.89 -7.66
CA ILE A 22 1.30 2.15 -6.38
C ILE A 22 -0.14 2.51 -6.69
N TYR A 23 -1.08 1.78 -6.11
CA TYR A 23 -2.50 2.04 -6.32
C TYR A 23 -3.30 1.80 -5.04
N GLY A 24 -4.47 2.41 -4.96
CA GLY A 24 -5.30 2.29 -3.78
C GLY A 24 -6.39 3.34 -3.69
N SER A 25 -6.90 3.53 -2.47
CA SER A 25 -7.96 4.46 -2.15
C SER A 25 -9.23 4.22 -3.00
N PHE A 26 -10.19 5.12 -2.86
CA PHE A 26 -11.48 4.98 -3.55
C PHE A 26 -11.38 4.99 -5.08
N TYR A 27 -10.34 5.60 -5.64
CA TYR A 27 -10.19 5.68 -7.10
C TYR A 27 -10.08 4.30 -7.76
N CYS A 28 -9.28 3.39 -7.23
CA CYS A 28 -9.08 2.08 -7.87
C CYS A 28 -10.26 1.11 -7.66
N ILE A 29 -11.20 1.43 -6.78
CA ILE A 29 -12.42 0.64 -6.51
C ILE A 29 -13.69 1.32 -7.00
N ASN A 30 -13.61 2.57 -7.50
CA ASN A 30 -14.74 3.34 -8.00
C ASN A 30 -15.37 2.68 -9.23
N PRO A 31 -16.67 2.31 -9.19
CA PRO A 31 -17.33 1.64 -10.31
C PRO A 31 -17.25 2.40 -11.64
N LYS A 32 -17.21 3.75 -11.60
CA LYS A 32 -17.15 4.59 -12.82
C LYS A 32 -15.86 4.43 -13.63
N ILE A 33 -14.76 4.08 -12.98
CA ILE A 33 -13.46 3.92 -13.63
C ILE A 33 -12.90 2.51 -13.49
N ARG A 34 -13.69 1.60 -12.89
CA ARG A 34 -13.21 0.25 -12.54
C ARG A 34 -12.70 -0.52 -13.75
N ASP A 35 -13.41 -0.48 -14.87
CA ASP A 35 -13.01 -1.22 -16.08
C ASP A 35 -11.64 -0.77 -16.61
N PHE A 36 -11.33 0.51 -16.50
CA PHE A 36 -10.02 1.01 -16.89
C PHE A 36 -8.95 0.60 -15.87
N SER A 37 -9.17 0.87 -14.58
CA SER A 37 -8.20 0.57 -13.52
C SER A 37 -7.90 -0.93 -13.46
N ARG A 38 -8.92 -1.79 -13.60
CA ARG A 38 -8.74 -3.24 -13.64
C ARG A 38 -7.86 -3.68 -14.81
N ARG A 39 -8.17 -3.25 -16.04
CA ARG A 39 -7.37 -3.59 -17.22
C ARG A 39 -5.94 -3.12 -17.10
N PHE A 40 -5.72 -1.93 -16.54
CA PHE A 40 -4.38 -1.40 -16.27
C PHE A 40 -3.62 -2.30 -15.29
N LEU A 41 -4.22 -2.63 -14.15
CA LEU A 41 -3.60 -3.46 -13.11
C LEU A 41 -3.35 -4.90 -13.59
N GLU A 42 -4.29 -5.50 -14.33
CA GLU A 42 -4.12 -6.82 -14.95
C GLU A 42 -2.96 -6.82 -15.96
N THR A 43 -2.83 -5.75 -16.74
CA THR A 43 -1.71 -5.60 -17.68
C THR A 43 -0.39 -5.47 -16.93
N ALA A 44 -0.32 -4.63 -15.90
CA ALA A 44 0.86 -4.44 -15.07
C ALA A 44 1.28 -5.75 -14.40
N HIS A 45 0.33 -6.48 -13.82
CA HIS A 45 0.56 -7.79 -13.21
C HIS A 45 1.12 -8.79 -14.24
N LYS A 46 0.51 -8.88 -15.43
CA LYS A 46 0.94 -9.77 -16.51
C LYS A 46 2.34 -9.45 -17.03
N GLN A 47 2.71 -8.18 -17.05
CA GLN A 47 4.05 -7.72 -17.45
C GLN A 47 5.12 -7.94 -16.35
N GLY A 48 4.71 -8.32 -15.15
CA GLY A 48 5.60 -8.56 -14.02
C GLY A 48 6.07 -7.28 -13.34
N ALA A 49 5.28 -6.22 -13.38
CA ALA A 49 5.47 -5.04 -12.56
C ALA A 49 5.22 -5.35 -11.08
N PHE A 50 5.90 -4.63 -10.19
CA PHE A 50 5.66 -4.71 -8.75
C PHE A 50 4.41 -3.87 -8.39
N LEU A 51 3.36 -4.52 -7.90
CA LEU A 51 2.09 -3.88 -7.57
C LEU A 51 1.94 -3.69 -6.07
N TYR A 52 2.02 -2.44 -5.62
CA TYR A 52 1.81 -2.06 -4.22
C TYR A 52 0.38 -1.57 -4.02
N TYR A 53 -0.44 -2.33 -3.32
CA TYR A 53 -1.83 -1.98 -3.03
C TYR A 53 -1.98 -1.39 -1.63
N ASP A 54 -2.38 -0.11 -1.55
CA ASP A 54 -2.80 0.53 -0.31
C ASP A 54 -4.32 0.63 -0.27
N ILE A 55 -4.97 -0.10 0.64
CA ILE A 55 -6.44 -0.11 0.75
C ILE A 55 -6.97 1.31 0.95
N ASN A 56 -6.43 2.05 1.92
CA ASN A 56 -6.71 3.47 2.19
C ASN A 56 -8.19 3.83 2.02
N PHE A 57 -9.05 3.05 2.69
CA PHE A 57 -10.50 3.21 2.63
C PHE A 57 -10.95 4.39 3.51
N ARG A 58 -11.88 5.17 3.02
CA ARG A 58 -12.41 6.32 3.75
C ARG A 58 -13.78 6.01 4.33
N ALA A 59 -13.98 6.27 5.63
CA ALA A 59 -15.24 6.05 6.34
C ALA A 59 -16.46 6.74 5.69
N SER A 60 -16.22 7.82 4.92
CA SER A 60 -17.26 8.51 4.13
C SER A 60 -17.88 7.65 3.03
N HIS A 61 -17.24 6.53 2.67
CA HIS A 61 -17.72 5.58 1.66
C HIS A 61 -18.26 4.28 2.26
N LYS A 62 -18.57 4.27 3.56
CA LYS A 62 -19.05 3.07 4.26
C LYS A 62 -20.33 2.49 3.65
N GLU A 63 -21.20 3.33 3.13
CA GLU A 63 -22.45 2.91 2.47
C GLU A 63 -22.20 2.21 1.13
N ASP A 64 -21.04 2.45 0.50
CA ASP A 64 -20.68 1.84 -0.77
C ASP A 64 -20.09 0.42 -0.62
N ILE A 65 -19.76 0.00 0.61
CA ILE A 65 -19.07 -1.28 0.89
C ILE A 65 -19.68 -2.47 0.13
N PRO A 66 -21.02 -2.70 0.14
CA PRO A 66 -21.58 -3.85 -0.57
C PRO A 66 -21.27 -3.88 -2.06
N ASN A 67 -21.06 -2.73 -2.67
CA ASN A 67 -20.84 -2.57 -4.10
C ASN A 67 -19.36 -2.59 -4.52
N ILE A 68 -18.43 -2.47 -3.56
CA ILE A 68 -16.99 -2.31 -3.84
C ILE A 68 -16.13 -3.45 -3.29
N MET A 69 -16.68 -4.34 -2.47
CA MET A 69 -15.90 -5.44 -1.84
C MET A 69 -15.24 -6.35 -2.87
N GLU A 70 -15.92 -6.64 -3.98
CA GLU A 70 -15.32 -7.43 -5.06
C GLU A 70 -14.12 -6.72 -5.67
N ASN A 71 -14.21 -5.41 -5.90
CA ASN A 71 -13.11 -4.61 -6.43
C ASN A 71 -11.90 -4.58 -5.48
N ILE A 72 -12.14 -4.52 -4.16
CA ILE A 72 -11.07 -4.60 -3.14
C ILE A 72 -10.39 -5.97 -3.22
N THR A 73 -11.18 -7.04 -3.30
CA THR A 73 -10.68 -8.42 -3.39
C THR A 73 -9.86 -8.65 -4.67
N GLU A 74 -10.34 -8.18 -5.81
CA GLU A 74 -9.61 -8.26 -7.08
C GLU A 74 -8.28 -7.50 -7.00
N ASN A 75 -8.27 -6.31 -6.38
CA ASN A 75 -7.05 -5.55 -6.19
C ASN A 75 -6.03 -6.28 -5.30
N MET A 76 -6.49 -6.94 -4.22
CA MET A 76 -5.61 -7.75 -3.38
C MET A 76 -5.00 -8.93 -4.15
N ARG A 77 -5.75 -9.59 -5.05
CA ARG A 77 -5.23 -10.71 -5.87
C ARG A 77 -4.14 -10.30 -6.85
N LEU A 78 -4.18 -9.07 -7.33
CA LEU A 78 -3.19 -8.55 -8.26
C LEU A 78 -1.94 -8.00 -7.56
N ALA A 79 -2.01 -7.73 -6.26
CA ALA A 79 -0.97 -7.08 -5.51
C ALA A 79 0.25 -7.98 -5.26
N SER A 80 1.44 -7.41 -5.38
CA SER A 80 2.70 -8.00 -4.87
C SER A 80 2.79 -7.87 -3.35
N VAL A 81 2.20 -6.80 -2.79
CA VAL A 81 2.05 -6.57 -1.36
C VAL A 81 0.81 -5.73 -1.11
N VAL A 82 0.07 -6.07 -0.07
CA VAL A 82 -1.07 -5.30 0.42
C VAL A 82 -0.66 -4.53 1.66
N ARG A 83 -0.98 -3.25 1.71
CA ARG A 83 -0.91 -2.42 2.91
C ARG A 83 -2.31 -1.97 3.29
N GLY A 84 -2.59 -1.96 4.57
CA GLY A 84 -3.81 -1.36 5.11
C GLY A 84 -3.62 -0.92 6.56
N SER A 85 -4.46 0.01 7.00
CA SER A 85 -4.49 0.48 8.38
C SER A 85 -5.47 -0.33 9.23
N ASN A 86 -5.36 -0.18 10.55
CA ASN A 86 -6.36 -0.71 11.47
C ASN A 86 -7.77 -0.21 11.15
N GLU A 87 -7.91 1.08 10.76
CA GLU A 87 -9.19 1.67 10.39
C GLU A 87 -9.79 1.03 9.14
N ASP A 88 -8.96 0.75 8.12
CA ASP A 88 -9.39 0.08 6.90
C ASP A 88 -10.03 -1.27 7.21
N PHE A 89 -9.33 -2.10 8.00
CA PHE A 89 -9.78 -3.46 8.29
C PHE A 89 -10.93 -3.50 9.29
N GLU A 90 -10.98 -2.58 10.25
CA GLU A 90 -12.11 -2.47 11.16
C GLU A 90 -13.38 -2.07 10.41
N ILE A 91 -13.30 -1.09 9.49
CA ILE A 91 -14.46 -0.62 8.72
C ILE A 91 -14.94 -1.67 7.72
N LEU A 92 -14.01 -2.28 6.96
CA LEU A 92 -14.37 -3.19 5.87
C LEU A 92 -14.76 -4.60 6.34
N TYR A 93 -14.12 -5.08 7.40
CA TYR A 93 -14.20 -6.49 7.81
C TYR A 93 -14.49 -6.70 9.31
N GLY A 94 -14.50 -5.65 10.11
CA GLY A 94 -14.61 -5.75 11.57
C GLY A 94 -13.36 -6.33 12.25
N ALA A 95 -12.24 -6.46 11.52
CA ALA A 95 -10.98 -6.99 12.04
C ALA A 95 -10.25 -5.92 12.86
N LYS A 96 -9.87 -6.26 14.09
CA LYS A 96 -9.29 -5.34 15.08
C LYS A 96 -7.79 -5.55 15.31
N THR A 97 -7.26 -6.65 14.81
CA THR A 97 -5.85 -7.03 14.97
C THR A 97 -5.20 -7.31 13.62
N CYS A 98 -3.87 -7.22 13.57
CA CYS A 98 -3.11 -7.59 12.38
C CYS A 98 -3.38 -9.05 11.97
N ASP A 99 -3.49 -9.98 12.91
CA ASP A 99 -3.70 -11.39 12.60
C ASP A 99 -5.11 -11.66 12.04
N GLU A 100 -6.14 -10.98 12.57
CA GLU A 100 -7.49 -11.02 11.97
C GLU A 100 -7.47 -10.46 10.54
N ALA A 101 -6.82 -9.32 10.32
CA ALA A 101 -6.68 -8.71 9.01
C ALA A 101 -5.89 -9.62 8.05
N TYR A 102 -4.77 -10.19 8.50
CA TYR A 102 -3.97 -11.11 7.68
C TYR A 102 -4.71 -12.38 7.31
N ASN A 103 -5.55 -12.93 8.20
CA ASN A 103 -6.37 -14.09 7.87
C ASN A 103 -7.31 -13.85 6.69
N ILE A 104 -7.69 -12.59 6.43
CA ILE A 104 -8.46 -12.18 5.25
C ILE A 104 -7.54 -12.00 4.04
N VAL A 105 -6.46 -11.21 4.21
CA VAL A 105 -5.58 -10.83 3.09
C VAL A 105 -4.84 -12.02 2.49
N LYS A 106 -4.36 -12.97 3.32
CA LYS A 106 -3.55 -14.12 2.88
C LYS A 106 -4.23 -15.04 1.86
N GLU A 107 -5.57 -15.00 1.78
CA GLU A 107 -6.34 -15.73 0.77
C GLU A 107 -6.13 -15.16 -0.64
N TYR A 108 -5.60 -13.94 -0.75
CA TYR A 108 -5.43 -13.20 -1.99
C TYR A 108 -3.99 -12.78 -2.25
N CYS A 109 -3.29 -12.31 -1.21
CA CYS A 109 -1.91 -11.83 -1.26
C CYS A 109 -1.15 -12.31 -0.01
N PRO A 110 0.00 -12.98 -0.16
CA PRO A 110 0.74 -13.53 0.98
C PRO A 110 1.54 -12.48 1.76
N TYR A 111 1.79 -11.30 1.18
CA TYR A 111 2.58 -10.23 1.79
C TYR A 111 1.69 -9.09 2.26
N PHE A 112 1.74 -8.82 3.57
CA PHE A 112 0.85 -7.86 4.19
C PHE A 112 1.57 -6.94 5.17
N ILE A 113 1.32 -5.63 5.04
CA ILE A 113 1.79 -4.58 5.93
C ILE A 113 0.57 -3.97 6.63
N TYR A 114 0.55 -4.06 7.94
CA TYR A 114 -0.51 -3.48 8.77
C TYR A 114 0.03 -2.32 9.57
N THR A 115 -0.65 -1.18 9.50
CA THR A 115 -0.28 0.04 10.20
C THR A 115 -1.39 0.47 11.18
N ASN A 116 -0.99 1.02 12.33
CA ASN A 116 -1.91 1.50 13.34
C ASN A 116 -1.33 2.74 14.04
N ALA A 117 -1.49 3.89 13.40
CA ALA A 117 -1.01 5.18 13.88
C ALA A 117 0.44 5.13 14.39
N ASP A 118 0.64 5.37 15.70
CA ASP A 118 1.94 5.37 16.39
C ASP A 118 2.37 4.00 16.93
N LYS A 119 1.55 2.96 16.70
CA LYS A 119 1.87 1.59 17.09
C LYS A 119 2.88 0.98 16.13
N PRO A 120 3.54 -0.11 16.52
CA PRO A 120 4.44 -0.83 15.63
C PRO A 120 3.78 -1.19 14.30
N ILE A 121 4.55 -1.11 13.22
CA ILE A 121 4.15 -1.60 11.91
C ILE A 121 4.31 -3.10 11.94
N GLU A 122 3.23 -3.81 11.65
CA GLU A 122 3.21 -5.27 11.62
C GLU A 122 3.39 -5.77 10.18
N LEU A 123 4.23 -6.78 10.00
CA LEU A 123 4.43 -7.48 8.73
C LEU A 123 4.02 -8.94 8.88
N ARG A 124 3.32 -9.43 7.88
CA ARG A 124 2.99 -10.86 7.72
C ARG A 124 3.37 -11.31 6.32
N THR A 125 4.09 -12.42 6.25
CA THR A 125 4.46 -13.12 5.01
C THR A 125 4.23 -14.62 5.20
N PRO A 126 4.43 -15.46 4.19
CA PRO A 126 4.34 -16.92 4.35
C PRO A 126 5.33 -17.49 5.38
N HIS A 127 6.43 -16.77 5.64
CA HIS A 127 7.53 -17.28 6.46
C HIS A 127 7.89 -16.39 7.65
N LEU A 128 7.37 -15.15 7.70
CA LEU A 128 7.77 -14.16 8.69
C LEU A 128 6.57 -13.47 9.31
N GLN A 129 6.62 -13.33 10.63
CA GLN A 129 5.82 -12.38 11.40
C GLN A 129 6.78 -11.45 12.11
N ALA A 130 6.72 -10.16 11.78
CA ALA A 130 7.62 -9.18 12.35
C ALA A 130 6.85 -7.91 12.75
N SER A 131 7.40 -7.23 13.75
CA SER A 131 6.87 -5.98 14.29
C SER A 131 7.99 -4.95 14.33
N PHE A 132 7.77 -3.79 13.74
CA PHE A 132 8.75 -2.71 13.61
C PHE A 132 8.28 -1.51 14.42
N PRO A 133 9.01 -1.10 15.46
CA PRO A 133 8.61 0.04 16.27
C PRO A 133 8.61 1.33 15.45
N VAL A 134 7.60 2.17 15.67
CA VAL A 134 7.52 3.51 15.08
C VAL A 134 8.30 4.49 15.95
N LYS A 135 9.25 5.20 15.33
CA LYS A 135 10.00 6.25 16.02
C LYS A 135 9.08 7.43 16.27
N GLN A 136 8.98 7.82 17.53
CA GLN A 136 8.24 9.03 17.91
C GLN A 136 8.95 10.29 17.37
N VAL A 137 8.17 11.19 16.82
CA VAL A 137 8.62 12.49 16.31
C VAL A 137 7.68 13.60 16.81
N ASP A 138 8.16 14.83 16.82
CA ASP A 138 7.31 15.99 17.12
C ASP A 138 6.32 16.19 15.95
N THR A 139 5.13 15.61 16.10
CA THR A 139 4.14 15.56 15.03
C THR A 139 3.41 16.89 14.89
N VAL A 140 3.52 17.49 13.71
CA VAL A 140 2.78 18.70 13.29
C VAL A 140 1.49 18.31 12.55
N SER A 141 1.58 17.32 11.65
CA SER A 141 0.45 16.81 10.87
C SER A 141 0.69 15.34 10.53
N THR A 142 -0.39 14.56 10.45
CA THR A 142 -0.34 13.15 9.97
C THR A 142 -0.85 13.00 8.54
N ILE A 143 -1.26 14.12 7.90
CA ILE A 143 -1.76 14.11 6.53
C ILE A 143 -0.64 13.69 5.56
N GLY A 144 -0.90 12.67 4.76
CA GLY A 144 0.08 12.14 3.80
C GLY A 144 1.12 11.18 4.43
N ALA A 145 1.08 10.91 5.75
CA ALA A 145 2.02 9.99 6.39
C ALA A 145 1.99 8.59 5.76
N GLY A 146 0.80 8.05 5.49
CA GLY A 146 0.62 6.76 4.83
C GLY A 146 1.14 6.76 3.40
N ASP A 147 0.79 7.79 2.61
CA ASP A 147 1.24 7.92 1.22
C ASP A 147 2.78 8.01 1.12
N ASN A 148 3.40 8.76 2.04
CA ASN A 148 4.86 8.87 2.09
C ASN A 148 5.52 7.60 2.64
N PHE A 149 4.88 6.87 3.56
CA PHE A 149 5.35 5.53 3.92
C PHE A 149 5.37 4.60 2.70
N ASN A 150 4.29 4.58 1.92
CA ASN A 150 4.20 3.78 0.70
C ASN A 150 5.30 4.16 -0.30
N ALA A 151 5.50 5.46 -0.51
CA ALA A 151 6.56 5.97 -1.39
C ALA A 151 7.96 5.55 -0.94
N GLY A 152 8.26 5.67 0.36
CA GLY A 152 9.54 5.26 0.93
C GLY A 152 9.78 3.76 0.88
N PHE A 153 8.75 2.95 1.13
CA PHE A 153 8.83 1.49 0.99
C PHE A 153 9.13 1.10 -0.47
N CYS A 154 8.37 1.64 -1.41
CA CYS A 154 8.57 1.37 -2.83
C CYS A 154 9.91 1.92 -3.35
N TYR A 155 10.39 3.03 -2.81
CA TYR A 155 11.73 3.54 -3.12
C TYR A 155 12.82 2.53 -2.74
N ALA A 156 12.73 1.90 -1.56
CA ALA A 156 13.70 0.88 -1.16
C ALA A 156 13.63 -0.37 -2.07
N ILE A 157 12.43 -0.83 -2.41
CA ILE A 157 12.22 -1.92 -3.40
C ILE A 157 12.92 -1.58 -4.72
N TYR A 158 12.72 -0.36 -5.24
CA TYR A 158 13.35 0.11 -6.48
C TYR A 158 14.88 0.16 -6.36
N LYS A 159 15.40 0.71 -5.28
CA LYS A 159 16.86 0.87 -5.06
C LYS A 159 17.58 -0.46 -4.91
N GLU A 160 16.93 -1.46 -4.33
CA GLU A 160 17.49 -2.80 -4.18
C GLU A 160 17.22 -3.70 -5.41
N GLY A 161 16.51 -3.20 -6.42
CA GLY A 161 16.21 -3.93 -7.65
C GLY A 161 15.33 -5.15 -7.43
N VAL A 162 14.44 -5.12 -6.42
CA VAL A 162 13.55 -6.24 -6.08
C VAL A 162 12.39 -6.27 -7.06
N ALA A 163 12.42 -7.18 -8.00
CA ALA A 163 11.33 -7.37 -8.97
C ALA A 163 10.15 -8.19 -8.40
N SER A 164 10.42 -9.10 -7.44
CA SER A 164 9.39 -9.90 -6.76
C SER A 164 9.85 -10.23 -5.34
N LEU A 165 8.94 -10.12 -4.38
CA LEU A 165 9.21 -10.49 -2.98
C LEU A 165 9.48 -11.98 -2.80
N GLU A 166 8.94 -12.82 -3.67
CA GLU A 166 9.18 -14.27 -3.66
C GLU A 166 10.64 -14.66 -3.97
N THR A 167 11.42 -13.74 -4.56
CA THR A 167 12.84 -13.97 -4.81
C THR A 167 13.74 -13.74 -3.61
N ILE A 168 13.20 -13.13 -2.54
CA ILE A 168 13.93 -12.91 -1.29
C ILE A 168 14.00 -14.24 -0.55
N LYS A 169 15.20 -14.68 -0.23
CA LYS A 169 15.38 -15.92 0.53
C LYS A 169 14.81 -15.78 1.93
N LYS A 170 14.26 -16.87 2.47
CA LYS A 170 13.63 -16.91 3.78
C LYS A 170 14.53 -16.36 4.90
N GLU A 171 15.81 -16.71 4.89
CA GLU A 171 16.79 -16.26 5.88
C GLU A 171 17.16 -14.77 5.74
N GLU A 172 16.91 -14.16 4.59
CA GLU A 172 17.17 -12.74 4.30
C GLU A 172 15.92 -11.86 4.47
N GLU A 173 14.74 -12.48 4.60
CA GLU A 173 13.44 -11.80 4.54
C GLU A 173 13.31 -10.73 5.63
N LEU A 174 13.64 -11.05 6.89
CA LEU A 174 13.59 -10.06 7.97
C LEU A 174 14.49 -8.86 7.71
N ALA A 175 15.72 -9.08 7.25
CA ALA A 175 16.67 -8.01 6.97
C ALA A 175 16.21 -7.14 5.80
N ALA A 176 15.68 -7.74 4.73
CA ALA A 176 15.16 -7.01 3.58
C ALA A 176 13.96 -6.15 3.98
N PHE A 177 12.94 -6.72 4.61
CA PHE A 177 11.78 -5.97 5.05
C PHE A 177 12.08 -4.92 6.11
N SER A 178 13.08 -5.15 6.98
CA SER A 178 13.54 -4.12 7.93
C SER A 178 14.02 -2.86 7.19
N ARG A 179 14.76 -3.01 6.07
CA ARG A 179 15.22 -1.88 5.26
C ARG A 179 14.06 -1.20 4.54
N PHE A 180 13.12 -1.96 3.97
CA PHE A 180 11.97 -1.40 3.26
C PHE A 180 11.07 -0.61 4.21
N VAL A 181 10.74 -1.17 5.38
CA VAL A 181 9.94 -0.51 6.41
C VAL A 181 10.67 0.72 6.96
N ALA A 182 11.98 0.62 7.25
CA ALA A 182 12.76 1.76 7.73
C ALA A 182 12.77 2.92 6.74
N SER A 183 12.87 2.63 5.44
CA SER A 183 12.76 3.65 4.39
C SER A 183 11.36 4.29 4.40
N GLY A 184 10.28 3.49 4.47
CA GLY A 184 8.92 3.99 4.60
C GLY A 184 8.75 4.90 5.83
N GLN A 185 9.24 4.47 6.98
CA GLN A 185 9.20 5.27 8.22
C GLN A 185 9.98 6.58 8.10
N LYS A 186 11.12 6.58 7.41
CA LYS A 186 11.94 7.77 7.19
C LYS A 186 11.18 8.83 6.40
N PHE A 187 10.53 8.44 5.31
CA PHE A 187 9.69 9.34 4.50
C PHE A 187 8.49 9.85 5.30
N SER A 188 7.75 8.97 5.94
CA SER A 188 6.58 9.31 6.75
C SER A 188 6.94 10.26 7.89
N SER A 189 8.06 10.02 8.61
CA SER A 189 8.46 10.83 9.75
C SER A 189 8.81 12.27 9.37
N VAL A 190 9.43 12.48 8.20
CA VAL A 190 9.73 13.83 7.69
C VAL A 190 8.44 14.61 7.42
N VAL A 191 7.47 13.97 6.79
CA VAL A 191 6.17 14.59 6.49
C VAL A 191 5.40 14.88 7.76
N CYS A 192 5.42 13.99 8.75
CA CYS A 192 4.75 14.23 10.03
C CYS A 192 5.25 15.46 10.78
N GLN A 193 6.49 15.92 10.54
CA GLN A 193 7.08 17.11 11.18
C GLN A 193 6.83 18.41 10.41
N SER A 194 5.98 18.39 9.37
CA SER A 194 5.67 19.54 8.53
C SER A 194 4.15 19.67 8.34
N LEU A 195 3.74 20.84 7.85
CA LEU A 195 2.38 21.04 7.32
C LEU A 195 2.27 20.56 5.85
N ASP A 196 3.41 20.38 5.18
CA ASP A 196 3.46 19.83 3.84
C ASP A 196 3.20 18.33 3.88
N ASN A 197 2.46 17.81 2.91
CA ASN A 197 2.13 16.39 2.81
C ASN A 197 3.07 15.62 1.85
N TYR A 198 4.25 16.16 1.61
CA TYR A 198 5.29 15.58 0.76
C TYR A 198 6.69 15.85 1.34
N VAL A 199 7.65 15.02 0.97
CA VAL A 199 9.06 15.21 1.38
C VAL A 199 9.69 16.39 0.62
N PRO A 200 10.58 17.19 1.26
CA PRO A 200 11.26 18.29 0.58
C PRO A 200 12.10 17.84 -0.62
N LYS A 201 12.32 18.72 -1.59
CA LYS A 201 13.11 18.40 -2.80
C LYS A 201 14.57 18.02 -2.53
N ASP A 202 15.13 18.51 -1.43
CA ASP A 202 16.48 18.23 -0.96
C ASP A 202 16.57 17.03 -0.02
N PHE A 203 15.44 16.38 0.25
CA PHE A 203 15.38 15.15 1.05
C PHE A 203 16.27 14.07 0.43
N ARG A 204 17.10 13.45 1.28
CA ARG A 204 17.95 12.31 0.90
C ARG A 204 17.59 11.12 1.78
N PRO A 205 16.95 10.10 1.22
CA PRO A 205 16.53 8.89 1.92
C PRO A 205 17.70 7.99 2.30
#